data_73e89ae304d368f640367674b241e234
#
_entry.id   73e89ae304d368f640367674b241e234
#
_cell.length_a   1.000
_cell.length_b   1.000
_cell.length_c   1.000
_cell.angle_alpha   90.00
_cell.angle_beta   90.00
_cell.angle_gamma   90.00
#
_symmetry.space_group_name_H-M   'P 1'
#
loop_
_entity.id
_entity.type
_entity.pdbx_description
1 polymer ?
#
loop_
_entity_poly.entity_id
_entity_poly.type
_entity_poly.pdbx_seq_one_letter_code
_entity_poly.pdbx_strand_id
1 'polypeptide(L)'
;MDSIVTIRDAENHDFTVWKVLWDGYNASYGRVGPTALLPEMTLLTWSRLLDDDEPMHCLLATRAGRLLGLAHFLYHRSTTLMEPVCYLQDLFTTEESRGKGVGRALIAAVVERAKAAGSQRVYWQTRETNKVAMRLYDQVADKSGIVVYRIAL
;
A
#
# COMPACT_ATOMS: atom_id res chain seq x y z
N MET A 1 -26.33 8.74 8.02
CA MET A 1 -25.31 9.62 7.42
C MET A 1 -24.07 8.81 7.09
N ASP A 2 -23.66 8.88 5.85
CA ASP A 2 -22.42 8.23 5.46
C ASP A 2 -21.24 8.96 6.08
N SER A 3 -20.45 8.24 6.86
CA SER A 3 -19.21 8.78 7.40
C SER A 3 -18.18 8.95 6.29
N ILE A 4 -17.40 10.01 6.36
CA ILE A 4 -16.33 10.29 5.42
C ILE A 4 -15.20 9.28 5.62
N VAL A 5 -14.56 8.84 4.55
CA VAL A 5 -13.34 8.04 4.62
C VAL A 5 -12.21 8.92 5.14
N THR A 6 -11.55 8.46 6.19
CA THR A 6 -10.39 9.11 6.78
C THR A 6 -9.15 8.27 6.53
N ILE A 7 -8.05 8.92 6.14
CA ILE A 7 -6.76 8.26 5.96
C ILE A 7 -5.85 8.71 7.10
N ARG A 8 -5.23 7.75 7.78
CA ARG A 8 -4.34 8.04 8.91
C ARG A 8 -3.20 7.04 8.99
N ASP A 9 -2.18 7.39 9.74
CA ASP A 9 -1.07 6.48 10.03
C ASP A 9 -1.55 5.30 10.87
N ALA A 10 -0.93 4.14 10.67
CA ALA A 10 -1.14 2.99 11.53
C ALA A 10 -0.52 3.23 12.91
N GLU A 11 -1.18 2.72 13.94
CA GLU A 11 -0.75 2.80 15.33
C GLU A 11 -0.66 1.40 15.94
N ASN A 12 0.03 1.27 17.08
CA ASN A 12 0.25 -0.02 17.73
C ASN A 12 -1.03 -0.83 17.96
N HIS A 13 -2.10 -0.17 18.34
CA HIS A 13 -3.38 -0.83 18.62
C HIS A 13 -4.11 -1.35 17.37
N ASP A 14 -3.63 -1.02 16.18
CA ASP A 14 -4.25 -1.44 14.92
C ASP A 14 -3.84 -2.84 14.47
N PHE A 15 -2.90 -3.49 15.14
CA PHE A 15 -2.30 -4.73 14.66
C PHE A 15 -3.33 -5.80 14.29
N THR A 16 -4.28 -6.08 15.18
CA THR A 16 -5.25 -7.16 14.98
C THR A 16 -6.09 -6.93 13.72
N VAL A 17 -6.58 -5.72 13.51
CA VAL A 17 -7.42 -5.40 12.36
C VAL A 17 -6.57 -5.23 11.09
N TRP A 18 -5.39 -4.60 11.22
CA TRP A 18 -4.43 -4.52 10.11
C TRP A 18 -4.05 -5.92 9.60
N LYS A 19 -3.84 -6.87 10.52
CA LYS A 19 -3.48 -8.24 10.14
C LYS A 19 -4.56 -8.89 9.28
N VAL A 20 -5.84 -8.63 9.56
CA VAL A 20 -6.94 -9.15 8.74
C VAL A 20 -6.82 -8.62 7.31
N LEU A 21 -6.56 -7.32 7.15
CA LEU A 21 -6.36 -6.73 5.82
C LEU A 21 -5.10 -7.27 5.15
N TRP A 22 -4.01 -7.41 5.90
CA TRP A 22 -2.75 -7.95 5.41
C TRP A 22 -2.90 -9.38 4.91
N ASP A 23 -3.58 -10.24 5.69
CA ASP A 23 -3.86 -11.60 5.29
C ASP A 23 -4.73 -11.64 4.01
N GLY A 24 -5.72 -10.76 3.91
CA GLY A 24 -6.56 -10.63 2.72
C GLY A 24 -5.77 -10.20 1.48
N TYR A 25 -4.87 -9.24 1.65
CA TYR A 25 -3.98 -8.81 0.58
C TYR A 25 -3.10 -9.96 0.09
N ASN A 26 -2.46 -10.68 1.02
CA ASN A 26 -1.61 -11.82 0.67
C ASN A 26 -2.42 -12.94 -0.01
N ALA A 27 -3.62 -13.21 0.47
CA ALA A 27 -4.50 -14.20 -0.15
C ALA A 27 -4.83 -13.84 -1.60
N SER A 28 -5.03 -12.56 -1.89
CA SER A 28 -5.31 -12.09 -3.27
C SER A 28 -4.15 -12.35 -4.23
N TYR A 29 -2.94 -12.53 -3.71
CA TYR A 29 -1.74 -12.90 -4.48
C TYR A 29 -1.41 -14.39 -4.37
N GLY A 30 -2.32 -15.22 -3.85
CA GLY A 30 -2.14 -16.66 -3.74
C GLY A 30 -1.26 -17.10 -2.56
N ARG A 31 -0.95 -16.20 -1.64
CA ARG A 31 -0.16 -16.54 -0.44
C ARG A 31 -1.09 -16.99 0.69
N VAL A 32 -1.57 -18.23 0.57
CA VAL A 32 -2.49 -18.88 1.52
C VAL A 32 -2.08 -20.33 1.73
N GLY A 33 -2.45 -20.91 2.86
CA GLY A 33 -2.16 -22.30 3.16
C GLY A 33 -0.66 -22.60 3.07
N PRO A 34 -0.24 -23.57 2.23
CA PRO A 34 1.18 -23.93 2.11
C PRO A 34 2.07 -22.80 1.61
N THR A 35 1.50 -21.81 0.92
CA THR A 35 2.24 -20.66 0.36
C THR A 35 2.08 -19.39 1.18
N ALA A 36 1.39 -19.47 2.32
CA ALA A 36 1.21 -18.33 3.21
C ALA A 36 2.57 -17.83 3.74
N LEU A 37 2.63 -16.53 4.05
CA LEU A 37 3.79 -15.98 4.73
C LEU A 37 3.93 -16.60 6.12
N LEU A 38 5.18 -16.81 6.54
CA LEU A 38 5.44 -17.22 7.91
C LEU A 38 4.96 -16.14 8.87
N PRO A 39 4.41 -16.52 10.05
CA PRO A 39 3.97 -15.55 11.06
C PRO A 39 5.06 -14.54 11.44
N GLU A 40 6.32 -14.98 11.50
CA GLU A 40 7.47 -14.11 11.79
C GLU A 40 7.61 -12.99 10.76
N MET A 41 7.30 -13.26 9.51
CA MET A 41 7.37 -12.24 8.46
C MET A 41 6.30 -11.15 8.65
N THR A 42 5.10 -11.55 9.03
CA THR A 42 4.02 -10.60 9.34
C THR A 42 4.38 -9.71 10.53
N LEU A 43 4.92 -10.31 11.59
CA LEU A 43 5.36 -9.56 12.77
C LEU A 43 6.50 -8.60 12.45
N LEU A 44 7.47 -9.05 11.66
CA LEU A 44 8.59 -8.22 11.24
C LEU A 44 8.11 -7.04 10.37
N THR A 45 7.23 -7.30 9.43
CA THR A 45 6.63 -6.24 8.59
C THR A 45 5.94 -5.20 9.45
N TRP A 46 5.09 -5.64 10.39
CA TRP A 46 4.40 -4.72 11.28
C TRP A 46 5.36 -3.88 12.10
N SER A 47 6.40 -4.49 12.67
CA SER A 47 7.39 -3.75 13.47
C SER A 47 8.12 -2.70 12.64
N ARG A 48 8.45 -3.02 11.38
CA ARG A 48 9.10 -2.07 10.47
C ARG A 48 8.19 -0.90 10.11
N LEU A 49 6.90 -1.16 9.89
CA LEU A 49 5.94 -0.12 9.54
C LEU A 49 5.72 0.90 10.65
N LEU A 50 5.99 0.52 11.91
CA LEU A 50 5.84 1.39 13.07
C LEU A 50 7.17 1.98 13.56
N ASP A 51 8.29 1.58 12.98
CA ASP A 51 9.62 2.04 13.36
C ASP A 51 10.00 3.28 12.55
N ASP A 52 10.16 4.40 13.23
CA ASP A 52 10.51 5.69 12.59
C ASP A 52 11.88 5.66 11.92
N ASP A 53 12.76 4.73 12.30
CA ASP A 53 14.08 4.57 11.68
C ASP A 53 14.04 3.76 10.38
N GLU A 54 12.91 3.12 10.08
CA GLU A 54 12.71 2.39 8.83
C GLU A 54 12.10 3.30 7.75
N PRO A 55 12.47 3.13 6.49
CA PRO A 55 11.89 3.93 5.40
C PRO A 55 10.52 3.42 4.93
N MET A 56 9.82 2.65 5.75
CA MET A 56 8.57 1.99 5.44
C MET A 56 7.44 2.59 6.27
N HIS A 57 6.27 2.79 5.62
CA HIS A 57 5.13 3.46 6.23
C HIS A 57 3.83 2.74 5.88
N CYS A 58 2.84 2.88 6.76
CA CYS A 58 1.51 2.33 6.54
C CYS A 58 0.45 3.41 6.77
N LEU A 59 -0.39 3.63 5.78
CA LEU A 59 -1.61 4.41 5.91
C LEU A 59 -2.81 3.47 5.93
N LEU A 60 -3.78 3.79 6.78
CA LEU A 60 -5.02 3.05 6.92
C LEU A 60 -6.19 3.94 6.52
N ALA A 61 -7.12 3.37 5.75
CA ALA A 61 -8.38 4.01 5.43
C ALA A 61 -9.45 3.53 6.41
N THR A 62 -10.14 4.47 7.06
CA THR A 62 -11.19 4.16 8.03
C THR A 62 -12.48 4.88 7.69
N ARG A 63 -13.59 4.28 8.08
CA ARG A 63 -14.91 4.90 8.06
C ARG A 63 -15.67 4.40 9.30
N ALA A 64 -16.16 5.34 10.12
CA ALA A 64 -16.87 5.02 11.34
C ALA A 64 -16.11 4.00 12.24
N GLY A 65 -14.80 4.17 12.34
CA GLY A 65 -13.93 3.33 13.15
C GLY A 65 -13.57 1.97 12.55
N ARG A 66 -14.07 1.64 11.35
CA ARG A 66 -13.75 0.39 10.66
C ARG A 66 -12.63 0.60 9.66
N LEU A 67 -11.66 -0.33 9.63
CA LEU A 67 -10.62 -0.31 8.61
C LEU A 67 -11.18 -0.84 7.29
N LEU A 68 -10.98 -0.06 6.24
CA LEU A 68 -11.46 -0.35 4.88
C LEU A 68 -10.34 -0.70 3.92
N GLY A 69 -9.12 -0.31 4.23
CA GLY A 69 -8.00 -0.54 3.35
C GLY A 69 -6.68 -0.12 3.96
N LEU A 70 -5.61 -0.52 3.31
CA LEU A 70 -4.24 -0.15 3.68
C LEU A 70 -3.41 0.23 2.46
N ALA A 71 -2.40 1.05 2.70
CA ALA A 71 -1.34 1.33 1.75
C ALA A 71 0.00 1.22 2.50
N HIS A 72 0.90 0.40 1.98
CA HIS A 72 2.29 0.35 2.42
C HIS A 72 3.16 1.02 1.39
N PHE A 73 3.94 1.99 1.81
CA PHE A 73 4.86 2.67 0.91
C PHE A 73 6.21 2.84 1.58
N LEU A 74 7.23 2.95 0.75
CA LEU A 74 8.60 3.08 1.24
C LEU A 74 9.36 4.04 0.35
N TYR A 75 10.44 4.58 0.89
CA TYR A 75 11.33 5.46 0.16
C TYR A 75 12.64 4.76 -0.13
N HIS A 76 13.17 4.98 -1.34
CA HIS A 76 14.50 4.51 -1.70
C HIS A 76 15.26 5.61 -2.44
N ARG A 77 16.57 5.52 -2.39
CA ARG A 77 17.44 6.43 -3.11
C ARG A 77 17.39 6.17 -4.61
N SER A 78 17.65 7.21 -5.38
CA SER A 78 17.84 7.15 -6.82
C SER A 78 19.22 7.72 -7.14
N THR A 79 19.87 7.17 -8.16
CA THR A 79 21.16 7.68 -8.61
C THR A 79 21.04 8.99 -9.42
N THR A 80 19.81 9.34 -9.83
CA THR A 80 19.57 10.50 -10.71
C THR A 80 18.73 11.59 -10.04
N LEU A 81 18.27 11.39 -8.81
CA LEU A 81 17.45 12.34 -8.07
C LEU A 81 18.07 12.61 -6.70
N MET A 82 18.00 13.85 -6.27
CA MET A 82 18.53 14.24 -4.95
C MET A 82 17.65 13.71 -3.81
N GLU A 83 16.35 13.76 -3.98
CA GLU A 83 15.38 13.32 -2.98
C GLU A 83 14.97 11.85 -3.21
N PRO A 84 14.54 11.16 -2.15
CA PRO A 84 14.09 9.77 -2.26
C PRO A 84 12.88 9.62 -3.18
N VAL A 85 12.78 8.45 -3.80
CA VAL A 85 11.62 8.04 -4.60
C VAL A 85 10.65 7.29 -3.70
N CYS A 86 9.37 7.53 -3.85
CA CYS A 86 8.32 6.81 -3.12
C CYS A 86 7.84 5.61 -3.94
N TYR A 87 7.94 4.44 -3.35
CA TYR A 87 7.40 3.20 -3.90
C TYR A 87 6.16 2.78 -3.10
N LEU A 88 4.99 2.81 -3.74
CA LEU A 88 3.75 2.28 -3.17
C LEU A 88 3.75 0.77 -3.44
N GLN A 89 4.17 0.00 -2.43
CA GLN A 89 4.38 -1.43 -2.59
C GLN A 89 3.09 -2.23 -2.51
N ASP A 90 2.25 -1.94 -1.53
CA ASP A 90 1.03 -2.69 -1.27
C ASP A 90 -0.16 -1.73 -1.18
N LEU A 91 -1.23 -2.07 -1.89
CA LEU A 91 -2.49 -1.33 -1.84
C LEU A 91 -3.62 -2.35 -1.80
N PHE A 92 -4.44 -2.30 -0.76
CA PHE A 92 -5.53 -3.23 -0.58
C PHE A 92 -6.75 -2.56 0.02
N THR A 93 -7.92 -2.90 -0.49
CA THR A 93 -9.21 -2.48 0.06
C THR A 93 -10.07 -3.70 0.30
N THR A 94 -10.91 -3.64 1.33
CA THR A 94 -11.87 -4.73 1.60
C THR A 94 -12.82 -4.88 0.42
N GLU A 95 -13.30 -6.09 0.20
CA GLU A 95 -14.22 -6.37 -0.92
C GLU A 95 -15.48 -5.48 -0.84
N GLU A 96 -16.04 -5.33 0.33
CA GLU A 96 -17.23 -4.51 0.56
C GLU A 96 -17.02 -3.02 0.31
N SER A 97 -15.78 -2.53 0.38
CA SER A 97 -15.45 -1.11 0.18
C SER A 97 -14.99 -0.80 -1.24
N ARG A 98 -14.84 -1.79 -2.11
CA ARG A 98 -14.41 -1.61 -3.49
C ARG A 98 -15.43 -0.82 -4.30
N GLY A 99 -14.95 -0.03 -5.26
CA GLY A 99 -15.80 0.82 -6.09
C GLY A 99 -16.33 2.06 -5.39
N LYS A 100 -15.85 2.35 -4.17
CA LYS A 100 -16.31 3.49 -3.35
C LYS A 100 -15.22 4.55 -3.13
N GLY A 101 -14.16 4.51 -3.91
CA GLY A 101 -13.11 5.53 -3.88
C GLY A 101 -12.06 5.36 -2.78
N VAL A 102 -12.05 4.25 -2.04
CA VAL A 102 -11.08 4.03 -0.96
C VAL A 102 -9.66 3.89 -1.49
N GLY A 103 -9.45 3.10 -2.55
CA GLY A 103 -8.14 2.96 -3.19
C GLY A 103 -7.62 4.28 -3.73
N ARG A 104 -8.48 5.05 -4.39
CA ARG A 104 -8.13 6.39 -4.89
C ARG A 104 -7.71 7.32 -3.74
N ALA A 105 -8.42 7.30 -2.63
CA ALA A 105 -8.11 8.12 -1.47
C ALA A 105 -6.77 7.73 -0.84
N LEU A 106 -6.46 6.44 -0.76
CA LEU A 106 -5.17 5.94 -0.28
C LEU A 106 -4.04 6.40 -1.19
N ILE A 107 -4.18 6.27 -2.50
CA ILE A 107 -3.16 6.75 -3.46
C ILE A 107 -2.94 8.25 -3.29
N ALA A 108 -4.00 9.04 -3.21
CA ALA A 108 -3.89 10.48 -3.03
C ALA A 108 -3.16 10.85 -1.73
N ALA A 109 -3.43 10.13 -0.65
CA ALA A 109 -2.74 10.35 0.63
C ALA A 109 -1.26 10.00 0.55
N VAL A 110 -0.89 8.90 -0.13
CA VAL A 110 0.52 8.53 -0.35
C VAL A 110 1.22 9.64 -1.16
N VAL A 111 0.57 10.15 -2.20
CA VAL A 111 1.12 11.23 -3.03
C VAL A 111 1.39 12.48 -2.17
N GLU A 112 0.46 12.86 -1.30
CA GLU A 112 0.65 14.01 -0.41
C GLU A 112 1.82 13.79 0.58
N ARG A 113 1.95 12.58 1.13
CA ARG A 113 3.09 12.24 1.99
C ARG A 113 4.41 12.29 1.23
N ALA A 114 4.44 11.80 0.01
CA ALA A 114 5.63 11.82 -0.84
C ALA A 114 6.04 13.27 -1.14
N LYS A 115 5.08 14.13 -1.48
CA LYS A 115 5.34 15.56 -1.70
C LYS A 115 5.92 16.23 -0.45
N ALA A 116 5.36 15.96 0.72
CA ALA A 116 5.84 16.50 1.98
C ALA A 116 7.26 16.03 2.29
N ALA A 117 7.65 14.84 1.85
CA ALA A 117 9.01 14.31 2.00
C ALA A 117 9.99 14.81 0.92
N GLY A 118 9.53 15.65 0.00
CA GLY A 118 10.35 16.17 -1.10
C GLY A 118 10.47 15.24 -2.29
N SER A 119 9.78 14.10 -2.27
CA SER A 119 9.84 13.13 -3.36
C SER A 119 9.24 13.71 -4.64
N GLN A 120 9.89 13.42 -5.77
CA GLN A 120 9.44 13.86 -7.09
C GLN A 120 8.70 12.79 -7.86
N ARG A 121 8.62 11.57 -7.32
CA ARG A 121 8.02 10.44 -8.01
C ARG A 121 7.39 9.47 -7.01
N VAL A 122 6.16 9.05 -7.31
CA VAL A 122 5.49 7.92 -6.68
C VAL A 122 5.23 6.91 -7.79
N TYR A 123 5.59 5.67 -7.59
CA TYR A 123 5.34 4.62 -8.57
C TYR A 123 4.89 3.35 -7.88
N TRP A 124 4.21 2.50 -8.62
CA TRP A 124 3.81 1.17 -8.16
C TRP A 124 3.78 0.20 -9.33
N GLN A 125 3.65 -1.07 -8.99
CA GLN A 125 3.62 -2.17 -9.93
C GLN A 125 2.32 -2.94 -9.73
N THR A 126 1.81 -3.50 -10.80
CA THR A 126 0.66 -4.41 -10.76
C THR A 126 0.84 -5.48 -11.83
N ARG A 127 0.15 -6.60 -11.66
CA ARG A 127 0.12 -7.60 -12.72
C ARG A 127 -0.68 -7.05 -13.89
N GLU A 128 -0.22 -7.28 -15.12
CA GLU A 128 -0.92 -6.85 -16.33
C GLU A 128 -2.31 -7.46 -16.46
N THR A 129 -2.56 -8.58 -15.76
CA THR A 129 -3.87 -9.24 -15.71
C THR A 129 -4.84 -8.60 -14.72
N ASN A 130 -4.37 -7.71 -13.84
CA ASN A 130 -5.20 -7.04 -12.84
C ASN A 130 -5.95 -5.86 -13.45
N LYS A 131 -6.88 -6.16 -14.35
CA LYS A 131 -7.59 -5.15 -15.14
C LYS A 131 -8.48 -4.24 -14.30
N VAL A 132 -9.05 -4.77 -13.22
CA VAL A 132 -9.92 -3.98 -12.32
C VAL A 132 -9.12 -2.86 -11.66
N ALA A 133 -7.97 -3.19 -11.07
CA ALA A 133 -7.11 -2.17 -10.46
C ALA A 133 -6.55 -1.19 -11.50
N MET A 134 -6.18 -1.69 -12.67
CA MET A 134 -5.62 -0.85 -13.73
C MET A 134 -6.60 0.21 -14.24
N ARG A 135 -7.90 -0.02 -14.16
CA ARG A 135 -8.90 1.01 -14.49
C ARG A 135 -8.76 2.24 -13.59
N LEU A 136 -8.54 2.02 -12.28
CA LEU A 136 -8.26 3.12 -11.38
C LEU A 136 -6.90 3.77 -11.69
N TYR A 137 -5.88 2.94 -11.88
CA TYR A 137 -4.51 3.43 -12.11
C TYR A 137 -4.41 4.28 -13.37
N ASP A 138 -5.10 3.90 -14.45
CA ASP A 138 -5.13 4.66 -15.70
C ASP A 138 -5.79 6.04 -15.52
N GLN A 139 -6.63 6.21 -14.51
CA GLN A 139 -7.27 7.50 -14.20
C GLN A 139 -6.40 8.42 -13.36
N VAL A 140 -5.50 7.89 -12.55
CA VAL A 140 -4.75 8.66 -11.55
C VAL A 140 -3.26 8.77 -11.87
N ALA A 141 -2.75 7.99 -12.82
CA ALA A 141 -1.33 7.93 -13.14
C ALA A 141 -1.12 7.55 -14.61
N ASP A 142 0.14 7.58 -15.02
CA ASP A 142 0.56 7.17 -16.35
C ASP A 142 1.32 5.85 -16.30
N LYS A 143 1.15 5.00 -17.30
CA LYS A 143 2.02 3.84 -17.47
C LYS A 143 3.42 4.34 -17.82
N SER A 144 4.42 3.90 -17.05
CA SER A 144 5.79 4.36 -17.21
C SER A 144 6.49 3.84 -18.48
N GLY A 145 6.01 2.75 -19.05
CA GLY A 145 6.68 2.05 -20.14
C GLY A 145 7.86 1.18 -19.67
N ILE A 146 8.09 1.10 -18.36
CA ILE A 146 9.17 0.31 -17.77
C ILE A 146 8.72 -1.14 -17.62
N VAL A 147 9.58 -2.08 -17.95
CA VAL A 147 9.37 -3.51 -17.74
C VAL A 147 10.30 -3.98 -16.63
N VAL A 148 9.77 -4.76 -15.71
CA VAL A 148 10.53 -5.31 -14.58
C VAL A 148 11.01 -6.72 -14.91
N TYR A 149 12.30 -6.97 -14.76
CA TYR A 149 12.90 -8.29 -14.82
C TYR A 149 13.25 -8.75 -13.42
N ARG A 150 13.15 -10.06 -13.17
CA ARG A 150 13.37 -10.65 -11.85
C ARG A 150 14.20 -11.91 -11.97
N ILE A 151 15.17 -12.06 -11.06
CA ILE A 151 15.86 -13.33 -10.82
C ILE A 151 15.51 -13.75 -9.41
N ALA A 152 14.89 -14.91 -9.25
CA ALA A 152 14.62 -15.48 -7.92
C ALA A 152 15.90 -16.12 -7.39
N LEU A 153 16.21 -15.86 -6.11
CA LEU A 153 17.41 -16.40 -5.46
C LEU A 153 17.03 -17.45 -4.41
#